data_7ed9dfecb86bc83dc9e5777b01b726aa
#
_entry.id   7ed9dfecb86bc83dc9e5777b01b726aa
#
_cell.length_a   1.000
_cell.length_b   1.000
_cell.length_c   1.000
_cell.angle_alpha   90.00
_cell.angle_beta   90.00
_cell.angle_gamma   90.00
#
_symmetry.space_group_name_H-M   'P 1'
#
loop_
_entity.id
_entity.type
_entity.pdbx_description
1 polymer ?
#
loop_
_entity_poly.entity_id
_entity_poly.type
_entity_poly.pdbx_seq_one_letter_code
_entity_poly.pdbx_strand_id
1 'polypeptide(L)'
;NNPARPMWFHSMMPIRFITTAFAAGPALIILIFLVIRKNTKFWVDDSAIKLLTTIVQFCLGIAIFLTLSEVVVELYARTEHANGLYYLMFGLHGLTGLVPWFWSSLVLMVGAFVMFFMPSFRNDFNKLQIPCAMAFAGIWIEKGMGLIVPGYIPSPIGEVTEYHPSFVEWLMVLGIWAFGFFILTILLKGAIGIMLGEVKFGGQAVAAK
;
A
#
# COMPACT_ATOMS: atom_id res chain seq x y z
N ASN A 1 10.27 -16.29 -4.70
CA ASN A 1 10.28 -17.41 -3.76
C ASN A 1 11.72 -17.80 -3.44
N ASN A 2 12.11 -17.75 -2.18
CA ASN A 2 13.44 -18.09 -1.71
C ASN A 2 13.35 -19.24 -0.69
N PRO A 3 13.78 -20.47 -1.04
CA PRO A 3 13.68 -21.62 -0.15
C PRO A 3 14.44 -21.44 1.18
N ALA A 4 15.51 -20.64 1.17
CA ALA A 4 16.30 -20.34 2.38
C ALA A 4 15.58 -19.38 3.36
N ARG A 5 14.44 -18.82 2.97
CA ARG A 5 13.67 -17.87 3.75
C ARG A 5 12.21 -18.30 3.77
N PRO A 6 11.77 -19.03 4.81
CA PRO A 6 10.43 -19.60 4.89
C PRO A 6 9.31 -18.58 4.63
N MET A 7 9.41 -17.40 5.22
CA MET A 7 8.42 -16.31 5.06
C MET A 7 8.24 -15.86 3.60
N TRP A 8 9.26 -16.04 2.75
CA TRP A 8 9.22 -15.69 1.33
C TRP A 8 9.01 -16.90 0.41
N PHE A 9 8.97 -18.11 0.99
CA PHE A 9 8.71 -19.34 0.25
C PHE A 9 7.24 -19.73 0.36
N HIS A 10 6.38 -18.92 -0.26
CA HIS A 10 4.94 -19.14 -0.22
C HIS A 10 4.33 -19.06 -1.62
N SER A 11 3.54 -20.07 -2.02
CA SER A 11 2.92 -20.12 -3.35
C SER A 11 1.90 -18.98 -3.60
N MET A 12 1.26 -18.46 -2.56
CA MET A 12 0.30 -17.37 -2.65
C MET A 12 0.93 -15.98 -2.72
N MET A 13 2.23 -15.86 -2.48
CA MET A 13 2.93 -14.56 -2.45
C MET A 13 2.76 -13.75 -3.75
N PRO A 14 2.95 -14.30 -4.97
CA PRO A 14 2.78 -13.53 -6.20
C PRO A 14 1.37 -12.96 -6.35
N ILE A 15 0.35 -13.76 -6.05
CA ILE A 15 -1.07 -13.33 -6.13
C ILE A 15 -1.34 -12.22 -5.13
N ARG A 16 -0.83 -12.36 -3.90
CA ARG A 16 -0.96 -11.36 -2.84
C ARG A 16 -0.26 -10.04 -3.21
N PHE A 17 0.90 -10.10 -3.86
CA PHE A 17 1.59 -8.89 -4.35
C PHE A 17 0.77 -8.18 -5.44
N ILE A 18 0.26 -8.92 -6.41
CA ILE A 18 -0.54 -8.35 -7.49
C ILE A 18 -1.80 -7.70 -6.92
N THR A 19 -2.55 -8.39 -6.07
CA THR A 19 -3.79 -7.84 -5.49
C THR A 19 -3.54 -6.61 -4.62
N THR A 20 -2.49 -6.61 -3.80
CA THR A 20 -2.13 -5.43 -3.01
C THR A 20 -1.61 -4.28 -3.86
N ALA A 21 -0.91 -4.54 -4.96
CA ALA A 21 -0.49 -3.50 -5.91
C ALA A 21 -1.69 -2.83 -6.59
N PHE A 22 -2.69 -3.63 -7.02
CA PHE A 22 -3.94 -3.13 -7.59
C PHE A 22 -4.87 -2.47 -6.55
N ALA A 23 -4.63 -2.64 -5.26
CA ALA A 23 -5.30 -1.87 -4.22
C ALA A 23 -4.55 -0.57 -3.89
N ALA A 24 -3.25 -0.64 -3.64
CA ALA A 24 -2.45 0.51 -3.22
C ALA A 24 -2.22 1.53 -4.35
N GLY A 25 -1.92 1.06 -5.58
CA GLY A 25 -1.67 1.93 -6.73
C GLY A 25 -2.85 2.83 -7.07
N PRO A 26 -4.03 2.28 -7.37
CA PRO A 26 -5.21 3.08 -7.64
C PRO A 26 -5.66 3.94 -6.44
N ALA A 27 -5.48 3.49 -5.18
CA ALA A 27 -5.76 4.31 -4.02
C ALA A 27 -4.89 5.58 -3.99
N LEU A 28 -3.58 5.45 -4.29
CA LEU A 28 -2.69 6.59 -4.42
C LEU A 28 -3.08 7.50 -5.60
N ILE A 29 -3.46 6.93 -6.74
CA ILE A 29 -3.92 7.69 -7.92
C ILE A 29 -5.18 8.49 -7.58
N ILE A 30 -6.14 7.92 -6.85
CA ILE A 30 -7.34 8.65 -6.39
C ILE A 30 -6.92 9.85 -5.54
N LEU A 31 -6.00 9.68 -4.59
CA LEU A 31 -5.50 10.78 -3.76
C LEU A 31 -4.88 11.89 -4.61
N ILE A 32 -4.07 11.52 -5.60
CA ILE A 32 -3.46 12.48 -6.54
C ILE A 32 -4.53 13.20 -7.36
N PHE A 33 -5.54 12.50 -7.88
CA PHE A 33 -6.63 13.10 -8.64
C PHE A 33 -7.44 14.10 -7.80
N LEU A 34 -7.69 13.80 -6.54
CA LEU A 34 -8.38 14.71 -5.63
C LEU A 34 -7.54 15.96 -5.32
N VAL A 35 -6.23 15.81 -5.18
CA VAL A 35 -5.30 16.95 -5.02
C VAL A 35 -5.27 17.79 -6.29
N ILE A 36 -5.22 17.18 -7.48
CA ILE A 36 -5.25 17.90 -8.77
C ILE A 36 -6.55 18.70 -8.91
N ARG A 37 -7.70 18.09 -8.65
CA ARG A 37 -9.01 18.77 -8.69
C ARG A 37 -9.09 19.99 -7.77
N LYS A 38 -8.46 19.89 -6.60
CA LYS A 38 -8.49 20.97 -5.61
C LYS A 38 -7.56 22.14 -5.96
N ASN A 39 -6.43 21.85 -6.60
CA ASN A 39 -5.37 22.83 -6.80
C ASN A 39 -5.18 23.29 -8.25
N THR A 40 -5.88 22.68 -9.21
CA THR A 40 -5.73 23.00 -10.62
C THR A 40 -7.09 23.16 -11.30
N LYS A 41 -7.09 23.73 -12.51
CA LYS A 41 -8.28 23.83 -13.36
C LYS A 41 -8.58 22.54 -14.13
N PHE A 42 -7.71 21.55 -14.01
CA PHE A 42 -7.89 20.28 -14.70
C PHE A 42 -8.94 19.43 -14.00
N TRP A 43 -9.98 19.07 -14.74
CA TRP A 43 -11.09 18.27 -14.22
C TRP A 43 -10.88 16.79 -14.55
N VAL A 44 -10.78 15.96 -13.51
CA VAL A 44 -10.79 14.50 -13.63
C VAL A 44 -12.25 14.02 -13.54
N ASP A 45 -12.67 13.18 -14.46
CA ASP A 45 -14.05 12.69 -14.49
C ASP A 45 -14.39 11.83 -13.25
N ASP A 46 -15.60 11.99 -12.75
CA ASP A 46 -16.12 11.27 -11.59
C ASP A 46 -16.22 9.77 -11.84
N SER A 47 -16.49 9.37 -13.08
CA SER A 47 -16.57 7.96 -13.48
C SER A 47 -15.22 7.26 -13.30
N ALA A 48 -14.11 7.93 -13.62
CA ALA A 48 -12.77 7.41 -13.44
C ALA A 48 -12.45 7.16 -11.96
N ILE A 49 -12.79 8.12 -11.08
CA ILE A 49 -12.57 7.96 -9.63
C ILE A 49 -13.44 6.82 -9.08
N LYS A 50 -14.69 6.72 -9.49
CA LYS A 50 -15.60 5.63 -9.06
C LYS A 50 -15.13 4.26 -9.53
N LEU A 51 -14.62 4.16 -10.77
CA LEU A 51 -14.04 2.92 -11.30
C LEU A 51 -12.82 2.50 -10.48
N LEU A 52 -11.88 3.41 -10.26
CA LEU A 52 -10.68 3.14 -9.44
C LEU A 52 -11.07 2.75 -8.00
N THR A 53 -12.05 3.43 -7.40
CA THR A 53 -12.56 3.08 -6.06
C THR A 53 -13.09 1.66 -6.01
N THR A 54 -13.80 1.23 -7.06
CA THR A 54 -14.32 -0.13 -7.16
C THR A 54 -13.17 -1.15 -7.26
N ILE A 55 -12.15 -0.87 -8.07
CA ILE A 55 -10.95 -1.72 -8.19
C ILE A 55 -10.26 -1.85 -6.83
N VAL A 56 -10.02 -0.72 -6.13
CA VAL A 56 -9.42 -0.73 -4.79
C VAL A 56 -10.21 -1.61 -3.84
N GLN A 57 -11.53 -1.43 -3.79
CA GLN A 57 -12.40 -2.18 -2.90
C GLN A 57 -12.32 -3.69 -3.13
N PHE A 58 -12.40 -4.15 -4.39
CA PHE A 58 -12.31 -5.57 -4.71
C PHE A 58 -10.92 -6.14 -4.41
N CYS A 59 -9.87 -5.47 -4.87
CA CYS A 59 -8.50 -5.93 -4.66
C CYS A 59 -8.11 -5.93 -3.18
N LEU A 60 -8.55 -4.93 -2.41
CA LEU A 60 -8.32 -4.88 -0.97
C LEU A 60 -9.04 -6.02 -0.24
N GLY A 61 -10.28 -6.35 -0.65
CA GLY A 61 -11.02 -7.49 -0.10
C GLY A 61 -10.31 -8.82 -0.36
N ILE A 62 -9.83 -9.03 -1.60
CA ILE A 62 -9.05 -10.23 -1.95
C ILE A 62 -7.73 -10.25 -1.15
N ALA A 63 -7.03 -9.12 -1.02
CA ALA A 63 -5.80 -9.04 -0.25
C ALA A 63 -6.00 -9.41 1.23
N ILE A 64 -7.05 -8.90 1.87
CA ILE A 64 -7.42 -9.24 3.25
C ILE A 64 -7.75 -10.74 3.35
N PHE A 65 -8.55 -11.27 2.43
CA PHE A 65 -8.88 -12.70 2.40
C PHE A 65 -7.62 -13.57 2.29
N LEU A 66 -6.70 -13.24 1.40
CA LEU A 66 -5.45 -13.98 1.24
C LEU A 66 -4.58 -13.89 2.51
N THR A 67 -4.51 -12.73 3.15
CA THR A 67 -3.77 -12.56 4.42
C THR A 67 -4.38 -13.42 5.53
N LEU A 68 -5.70 -13.43 5.66
CA LEU A 68 -6.38 -14.28 6.65
C LEU A 68 -6.22 -15.77 6.34
N SER A 69 -6.26 -16.15 5.06
CA SER A 69 -6.03 -17.53 4.63
C SER A 69 -4.61 -18.00 4.98
N GLU A 70 -3.60 -17.15 4.76
CA GLU A 70 -2.22 -17.42 5.15
C GLU A 70 -2.10 -17.62 6.66
N VAL A 71 -2.71 -16.74 7.45
CA VAL A 71 -2.75 -16.87 8.92
C VAL A 71 -3.33 -18.21 9.34
N VAL A 72 -4.47 -18.61 8.75
CA VAL A 72 -5.13 -19.89 9.10
C VAL A 72 -4.24 -21.08 8.72
N VAL A 73 -3.66 -21.08 7.52
CA VAL A 73 -2.82 -22.17 7.02
C VAL A 73 -1.56 -22.34 7.88
N GLU A 74 -0.86 -21.25 8.15
CA GLU A 74 0.39 -21.28 8.91
C GLU A 74 0.16 -21.65 10.39
N LEU A 75 -0.87 -21.10 11.04
CA LEU A 75 -1.20 -21.43 12.41
C LEU A 75 -1.70 -22.87 12.56
N TYR A 76 -2.43 -23.38 11.56
CA TYR A 76 -2.92 -24.77 11.58
C TYR A 76 -1.79 -25.78 11.37
N ALA A 77 -0.90 -25.52 10.40
CA ALA A 77 0.18 -26.42 10.04
C ALA A 77 1.27 -26.54 11.13
N ARG A 78 1.47 -25.50 11.95
CA ARG A 78 2.47 -25.44 13.04
C ARG A 78 3.86 -25.88 12.61
N THR A 79 4.25 -25.55 11.39
CA THR A 79 5.57 -25.84 10.85
C THR A 79 6.59 -24.79 11.29
N GLU A 80 7.88 -25.03 11.07
CA GLU A 80 8.93 -24.03 11.29
C GLU A 80 8.71 -22.76 10.44
N HIS A 81 7.98 -22.90 9.32
CA HIS A 81 7.56 -21.77 8.47
C HIS A 81 6.63 -20.79 9.21
N ALA A 82 5.83 -21.28 10.15
CA ALA A 82 4.91 -20.44 10.94
C ALA A 82 5.63 -19.49 11.92
N ASN A 83 6.92 -19.71 12.23
CA ASN A 83 7.64 -18.89 13.21
C ASN A 83 7.69 -17.41 12.84
N GLY A 84 7.80 -17.07 11.54
CA GLY A 84 7.77 -15.69 11.07
C GLY A 84 6.42 -15.03 11.32
N LEU A 85 5.32 -15.72 11.05
CA LEU A 85 3.97 -15.23 11.30
C LEU A 85 3.66 -15.16 12.79
N TYR A 86 4.11 -16.15 13.57
CA TYR A 86 3.99 -16.15 15.04
C TYR A 86 4.68 -14.92 15.63
N TYR A 87 5.89 -14.61 15.15
CA TYR A 87 6.62 -13.42 15.57
C TYR A 87 5.84 -12.14 15.27
N LEU A 88 5.19 -12.04 14.08
CA LEU A 88 4.37 -10.90 13.71
C LEU A 88 3.12 -10.72 14.56
N MET A 89 2.46 -11.83 14.91
CA MET A 89 1.16 -11.78 15.60
C MET A 89 1.27 -11.69 17.12
N PHE A 90 2.19 -12.44 17.69
CA PHE A 90 2.27 -12.67 19.14
C PHE A 90 3.64 -12.36 19.73
N GLY A 91 4.66 -12.22 18.88
CA GLY A 91 6.05 -12.15 19.31
C GLY A 91 6.67 -13.54 19.47
N LEU A 92 7.99 -13.59 19.46
CA LEU A 92 8.76 -14.83 19.61
C LEU A 92 9.92 -14.58 20.59
N HIS A 93 10.15 -15.51 21.52
CA HIS A 93 11.20 -15.43 22.56
C HIS A 93 11.19 -14.12 23.39
N GLY A 94 10.00 -13.54 23.62
CA GLY A 94 9.85 -12.27 24.36
C GLY A 94 10.07 -11.01 23.52
N LEU A 95 10.39 -11.15 22.25
CA LEU A 95 10.56 -10.05 21.30
C LEU A 95 9.22 -9.74 20.62
N THR A 96 8.77 -8.49 20.68
CA THR A 96 7.43 -8.06 20.20
C THR A 96 7.46 -6.83 19.30
N GLY A 97 8.63 -6.40 18.84
CA GLY A 97 8.79 -5.15 18.08
C GLY A 97 7.99 -5.04 16.81
N LEU A 98 7.68 -6.15 16.12
CA LEU A 98 6.88 -6.14 14.89
C LEU A 98 5.38 -6.33 15.12
N VAL A 99 4.95 -6.79 16.31
CA VAL A 99 3.53 -7.01 16.63
C VAL A 99 2.66 -5.77 16.40
N PRO A 100 3.01 -4.57 16.90
CA PRO A 100 2.18 -3.39 16.69
C PRO A 100 2.08 -2.99 15.20
N TRP A 101 3.10 -3.24 14.39
CA TRP A 101 3.09 -2.94 12.97
C TRP A 101 2.13 -3.86 12.20
N PHE A 102 2.15 -5.14 12.51
CA PHE A 102 1.24 -6.11 11.89
C PHE A 102 -0.22 -5.76 12.19
N TRP A 103 -0.56 -5.56 13.46
CA TRP A 103 -1.94 -5.24 13.85
C TRP A 103 -2.39 -3.87 13.32
N SER A 104 -1.52 -2.87 13.31
CA SER A 104 -1.85 -1.57 12.74
C SER A 104 -2.14 -1.64 11.24
N SER A 105 -1.35 -2.41 10.48
CA SER A 105 -1.60 -2.62 9.05
C SER A 105 -2.93 -3.30 8.80
N LEU A 106 -3.24 -4.36 9.56
CA LEU A 106 -4.50 -5.09 9.44
C LEU A 106 -5.71 -4.20 9.77
N VAL A 107 -5.64 -3.44 10.85
CA VAL A 107 -6.70 -2.49 11.25
C VAL A 107 -6.92 -1.43 10.17
N LEU A 108 -5.85 -0.88 9.60
CA LEU A 108 -5.94 0.10 8.52
C LEU A 108 -6.56 -0.50 7.26
N MET A 109 -6.15 -1.69 6.85
CA MET A 109 -6.69 -2.36 5.66
C MET A 109 -8.16 -2.74 5.84
N VAL A 110 -8.53 -3.37 6.96
CA VAL A 110 -9.91 -3.77 7.25
C VAL A 110 -10.78 -2.53 7.45
N GLY A 111 -10.30 -1.51 8.17
CA GLY A 111 -11.01 -0.25 8.35
C GLY A 111 -11.30 0.45 7.02
N ALA A 112 -10.29 0.55 6.13
CA ALA A 112 -10.47 1.09 4.79
C ALA A 112 -11.50 0.28 3.99
N PHE A 113 -11.41 -1.06 4.02
CA PHE A 113 -12.34 -1.95 3.33
C PHE A 113 -13.79 -1.73 3.77
N VAL A 114 -14.04 -1.65 5.07
CA VAL A 114 -15.37 -1.37 5.62
C VAL A 114 -15.86 0.01 5.18
N MET A 115 -15.00 1.03 5.21
CA MET A 115 -15.36 2.39 4.78
C MET A 115 -15.74 2.46 3.30
N PHE A 116 -15.12 1.67 2.42
CA PHE A 116 -15.49 1.60 1.00
C PHE A 116 -16.90 1.06 0.76
N PHE A 117 -17.50 0.30 1.70
CA PHE A 117 -18.92 -0.11 1.63
C PHE A 117 -19.87 0.97 2.12
N MET A 118 -19.41 1.95 2.89
CA MET A 118 -20.27 3.00 3.40
C MET A 118 -20.53 4.06 2.31
N PRO A 119 -21.80 4.29 1.89
CA PRO A 119 -22.11 5.30 0.87
C PRO A 119 -21.63 6.71 1.25
N SER A 120 -21.56 7.01 2.54
CA SER A 120 -21.08 8.29 3.08
C SER A 120 -19.62 8.59 2.71
N PHE A 121 -18.76 7.57 2.62
CA PHE A 121 -17.35 7.72 2.22
C PHE A 121 -17.17 7.57 0.72
N ARG A 122 -17.93 6.66 0.10
CA ARG A 122 -17.77 6.35 -1.32
C ARG A 122 -18.30 7.46 -2.25
N ASN A 123 -19.37 8.16 -1.86
CA ASN A 123 -20.02 9.18 -2.69
C ASN A 123 -19.49 10.59 -2.44
N ASP A 124 -18.80 10.83 -1.32
CA ASP A 124 -18.20 12.10 -0.98
C ASP A 124 -16.68 12.04 -1.22
N PHE A 125 -16.22 12.69 -2.26
CA PHE A 125 -14.80 12.69 -2.63
C PHE A 125 -13.88 13.30 -1.56
N ASN A 126 -14.40 14.19 -0.72
CA ASN A 126 -13.61 14.71 0.40
C ASN A 126 -13.39 13.63 1.48
N LYS A 127 -14.37 12.80 1.73
CA LYS A 127 -14.27 11.70 2.68
C LYS A 127 -13.58 10.47 2.10
N LEU A 128 -13.64 10.27 0.77
CA LEU A 128 -13.00 9.17 0.07
C LEU A 128 -11.47 9.16 0.26
N GLN A 129 -10.87 10.32 0.54
CA GLN A 129 -9.43 10.43 0.83
C GLN A 129 -9.04 9.57 2.04
N ILE A 130 -9.90 9.45 3.05
CA ILE A 130 -9.61 8.73 4.30
C ILE A 130 -9.38 7.23 4.02
N PRO A 131 -10.35 6.47 3.46
CA PRO A 131 -10.13 5.05 3.18
C PRO A 131 -9.03 4.81 2.15
N CYS A 132 -8.81 5.70 1.18
CA CYS A 132 -7.70 5.58 0.23
C CYS A 132 -6.34 5.72 0.94
N ALA A 133 -6.18 6.70 1.83
CA ALA A 133 -4.97 6.88 2.61
C ALA A 133 -4.73 5.70 3.58
N MET A 134 -5.78 5.21 4.24
CA MET A 134 -5.71 4.05 5.12
C MET A 134 -5.32 2.78 4.37
N ALA A 135 -5.92 2.52 3.19
CA ALA A 135 -5.59 1.36 2.37
C ALA A 135 -4.12 1.41 1.92
N PHE A 136 -3.69 2.56 1.41
CA PHE A 136 -2.31 2.76 0.98
C PHE A 136 -1.31 2.59 2.12
N ALA A 137 -1.52 3.26 3.25
CA ALA A 137 -0.64 3.17 4.42
C ALA A 137 -0.63 1.75 5.02
N GLY A 138 -1.79 1.11 5.13
CA GLY A 138 -1.91 -0.26 5.64
C GLY A 138 -1.13 -1.26 4.79
N ILE A 139 -1.27 -1.20 3.46
CA ILE A 139 -0.52 -2.06 2.53
C ILE A 139 0.97 -1.75 2.58
N TRP A 140 1.37 -0.47 2.68
CA TRP A 140 2.77 -0.09 2.78
C TRP A 140 3.44 -0.65 4.04
N ILE A 141 2.76 -0.55 5.20
CA ILE A 141 3.24 -1.13 6.45
C ILE A 141 3.30 -2.66 6.34
N GLU A 142 2.28 -3.29 5.77
CA GLU A 142 2.21 -4.73 5.58
C GLU A 142 3.37 -5.24 4.71
N LYS A 143 3.75 -4.53 3.66
CA LYS A 143 4.88 -4.93 2.79
C LYS A 143 6.24 -4.62 3.43
N GLY A 144 6.40 -3.51 4.11
CA GLY A 144 7.63 -3.16 4.80
C GLY A 144 7.86 -4.01 6.05
N MET A 145 7.10 -3.71 7.10
CA MET A 145 7.29 -4.30 8.42
C MET A 145 6.66 -5.70 8.56
N GLY A 146 5.63 -6.00 7.75
CA GLY A 146 4.94 -7.29 7.80
C GLY A 146 5.51 -8.38 6.88
N LEU A 147 6.33 -8.03 5.90
CA LEU A 147 6.86 -9.01 4.94
C LEU A 147 8.38 -8.92 4.77
N ILE A 148 8.94 -7.72 4.57
CA ILE A 148 10.38 -7.60 4.32
C ILE A 148 11.17 -7.91 5.58
N VAL A 149 10.88 -7.23 6.68
CA VAL A 149 11.61 -7.40 7.95
C VAL A 149 11.51 -8.82 8.49
N PRO A 150 10.30 -9.41 8.65
CA PRO A 150 10.20 -10.78 9.17
C PRO A 150 10.74 -11.85 8.21
N GLY A 151 10.93 -11.53 6.92
CA GLY A 151 11.59 -12.42 5.98
C GLY A 151 13.07 -12.67 6.30
N TYR A 152 13.69 -11.81 7.10
CA TYR A 152 15.05 -12.01 7.62
C TYR A 152 15.08 -12.67 9.00
N ILE A 153 13.93 -12.90 9.64
CA ILE A 153 13.78 -13.41 11.01
C ILE A 153 12.90 -14.66 10.98
N PRO A 154 13.32 -15.80 11.58
CA PRO A 154 14.65 -16.05 12.15
C PRO A 154 15.76 -16.08 11.09
N SER A 155 17.01 -15.89 11.54
CA SER A 155 18.18 -16.05 10.67
C SER A 155 18.30 -17.53 10.23
N PRO A 156 19.12 -17.87 9.19
CA PRO A 156 19.31 -19.26 8.77
C PRO A 156 19.85 -20.20 9.86
N ILE A 157 20.43 -19.64 10.92
CA ILE A 157 20.93 -20.37 12.09
C ILE A 157 19.93 -20.37 13.26
N GLY A 158 18.69 -19.89 13.02
CA GLY A 158 17.61 -19.88 14.01
C GLY A 158 17.62 -18.73 15.01
N GLU A 159 18.51 -17.75 14.87
CA GLU A 159 18.52 -16.58 15.75
C GLU A 159 17.38 -15.61 15.40
N VAL A 160 16.70 -15.13 16.43
CA VAL A 160 15.66 -14.09 16.31
C VAL A 160 16.26 -12.77 16.78
N THR A 161 16.38 -11.82 15.87
CA THR A 161 16.87 -10.46 16.15
C THR A 161 15.72 -9.48 16.07
N GLU A 162 15.61 -8.58 17.05
CA GLU A 162 14.60 -7.53 17.03
C GLU A 162 15.08 -6.36 16.18
N TYR A 163 14.23 -5.93 15.25
CA TYR A 163 14.51 -4.80 14.39
C TYR A 163 13.65 -3.60 14.81
N HIS A 164 14.32 -2.52 15.13
CA HIS A 164 13.70 -1.21 15.32
C HIS A 164 14.32 -0.22 14.34
N PRO A 165 13.50 0.45 13.48
CA PRO A 165 14.02 1.43 12.55
C PRO A 165 14.72 2.57 13.27
N SER A 166 15.96 2.85 12.89
CA SER A 166 16.74 3.98 13.43
C SER A 166 16.19 5.31 12.88
N PHE A 167 16.54 6.40 13.56
CA PHE A 167 16.17 7.75 13.10
C PHE A 167 16.70 8.05 11.68
N VAL A 168 17.90 7.56 11.35
CA VAL A 168 18.49 7.74 10.02
C VAL A 168 17.72 6.99 8.95
N GLU A 169 17.24 5.78 9.25
CA GLU A 169 16.41 5.01 8.31
C GLU A 169 15.06 5.70 8.05
N TRP A 170 14.44 6.27 9.07
CA TRP A 170 13.24 7.10 8.88
C TRP A 170 13.50 8.32 8.00
N LEU A 171 14.62 9.03 8.19
CA LEU A 171 15.01 10.14 7.32
C LEU A 171 15.25 9.70 5.88
N MET A 172 15.88 8.55 5.66
CA MET A 172 16.08 8.00 4.33
C MET A 172 14.74 7.66 3.65
N VAL A 173 13.81 7.02 4.36
CA VAL A 173 12.46 6.73 3.86
C VAL A 173 11.74 8.02 3.47
N LEU A 174 11.74 9.03 4.33
CA LEU A 174 11.13 10.33 4.03
C LEU A 174 11.81 11.02 2.84
N GLY A 175 13.14 10.93 2.71
CA GLY A 175 13.89 11.47 1.58
C GLY A 175 13.50 10.81 0.25
N ILE A 176 13.36 9.48 0.23
CA ILE A 176 12.93 8.73 -0.96
C ILE A 176 11.49 9.12 -1.35
N TRP A 177 10.58 9.23 -0.39
CA TRP A 177 9.20 9.67 -0.63
C TRP A 177 9.16 11.11 -1.16
N ALA A 178 9.90 12.03 -0.54
CA ALA A 178 9.97 13.43 -0.97
C ALA A 178 10.51 13.54 -2.41
N PHE A 179 11.55 12.79 -2.74
CA PHE A 179 12.11 12.75 -4.09
C PHE A 179 11.11 12.19 -5.12
N GLY A 180 10.42 11.10 -4.77
CA GLY A 180 9.36 10.54 -5.62
C GLY A 180 8.22 11.53 -5.89
N PHE A 181 7.71 12.21 -4.86
CA PHE A 181 6.68 13.24 -5.01
C PHE A 181 7.18 14.48 -5.75
N PHE A 182 8.45 14.83 -5.62
CA PHE A 182 9.07 15.92 -6.39
C PHE A 182 9.03 15.63 -7.89
N ILE A 183 9.52 14.44 -8.31
CA ILE A 183 9.47 14.01 -9.71
C ILE A 183 8.03 13.96 -10.21
N LEU A 184 7.12 13.35 -9.45
CA LEU A 184 5.70 13.28 -9.78
C LEU A 184 5.10 14.68 -10.01
N THR A 185 5.44 15.64 -9.14
CA THR A 185 4.94 17.02 -9.24
C THR A 185 5.41 17.70 -10.53
N ILE A 186 6.67 17.51 -10.92
CA ILE A 186 7.21 18.06 -12.18
C ILE A 186 6.47 17.46 -13.38
N LEU A 187 6.33 16.13 -13.41
CA LEU A 187 5.66 15.42 -14.49
C LEU A 187 4.18 15.84 -14.61
N LEU A 188 3.47 15.92 -13.47
CA LEU A 188 2.07 16.34 -13.43
C LEU A 188 1.89 17.79 -13.89
N LYS A 189 2.75 18.71 -13.46
CA LYS A 189 2.70 20.11 -13.94
C LYS A 189 2.89 20.20 -15.44
N GLY A 190 3.85 19.44 -15.98
CA GLY A 190 4.07 19.37 -17.43
C GLY A 190 2.85 18.81 -18.17
N ALA A 191 2.34 17.66 -17.72
CA ALA A 191 1.19 17.00 -18.33
C ALA A 191 -0.08 17.88 -18.28
N ILE A 192 -0.39 18.47 -17.13
CA ILE A 192 -1.57 19.35 -16.97
C ILE A 192 -1.43 20.60 -17.82
N GLY A 193 -0.24 21.23 -17.88
CA GLY A 193 0.01 22.40 -18.72
C GLY A 193 -0.18 22.10 -20.21
N ILE A 194 0.21 20.93 -20.68
CA ILE A 194 -0.03 20.47 -22.05
C ILE A 194 -1.52 20.23 -22.29
N MET A 195 -2.21 19.55 -21.39
CA MET A 195 -3.65 19.22 -21.52
C MET A 195 -4.54 20.44 -21.44
N LEU A 196 -4.14 21.48 -20.70
CA LEU A 196 -4.85 22.76 -20.63
C LEU A 196 -4.48 23.72 -21.79
N GLY A 197 -3.53 23.34 -22.66
CA GLY A 197 -3.05 24.19 -23.76
C GLY A 197 -2.21 25.40 -23.30
N GLU A 198 -1.73 25.39 -22.06
CA GLU A 198 -0.89 26.47 -21.51
C GLU A 198 0.56 26.38 -22.03
N VAL A 199 1.00 25.17 -22.42
CA VAL A 199 2.33 24.92 -23.01
C VAL A 199 2.19 24.78 -24.51
N LYS A 200 2.73 25.75 -25.26
CA LYS A 200 2.76 25.75 -26.74
C LYS A 200 4.08 25.16 -27.23
N PHE A 201 4.05 24.02 -27.89
CA PHE A 201 5.20 23.49 -28.62
C PHE A 201 5.19 24.06 -30.07
N GLY A 202 6.25 24.77 -30.47
CA GLY A 202 6.45 25.18 -31.84
C GLY A 202 5.40 26.15 -32.43
N GLY A 203 4.75 26.98 -31.62
CA GLY A 203 3.82 28.01 -32.11
C GLY A 203 2.41 27.57 -32.49
N GLN A 204 2.11 26.27 -32.42
CA GLN A 204 0.75 25.74 -32.61
C GLN A 204 0.18 25.22 -31.30
N ALA A 205 -1.01 25.72 -30.93
CA ALA A 205 -1.78 25.15 -29.84
C ALA A 205 -2.23 23.75 -30.25
N VAL A 206 -1.79 22.70 -29.51
CA VAL A 206 -2.36 21.37 -29.65
C VAL A 206 -3.77 21.44 -29.05
N ALA A 207 -4.78 21.60 -29.89
CA ALA A 207 -6.17 21.53 -29.46
C ALA A 207 -6.44 20.12 -28.97
N ALA A 208 -6.74 19.97 -27.67
CA ALA A 208 -7.28 18.74 -27.12
C ALA A 208 -8.64 18.49 -27.80
N LYS A 209 -8.76 17.31 -28.44
CA LYS A 209 -10.03 16.75 -28.91
C LYS A 209 -10.72 16.04 -27.78
#